data_9a6f478145bec9fea22d6f4bf91da752
#
_entry.id   9a6f478145bec9fea22d6f4bf91da752
#
_cell.length_a   1.000
_cell.length_b   1.000
_cell.length_c   1.000
_cell.angle_alpha   90.00
_cell.angle_beta   90.00
_cell.angle_gamma   90.00
#
_symmetry.space_group_name_H-M   'P 1'
#
loop_
_entity.id
_entity.type
_entity.pdbx_description
1 polymer ?
#
loop_
_entity_poly.entity_id
_entity_poly.type
_entity_poly.pdbx_seq_one_letter_code
_entity_poly.pdbx_strand_id
1 'polypeptide(L)'
;MSSLVQPSAAQPLAESVVQSVDWQAIAPPTLAAVVALVVLVADLFVGDARKPLLGWLSVAGLTASTALLLPLLDGDRSTFCLTGDPSACSYTADRFTLVIQFLVLGGALLAALLSVTALKDARGRLPEGEFWFLLLSSAAGAALLPASRDLATLVVALEVASLPAFALVGIRHGDRRSSEAALKFFLSSVTATTVSLLGISFVYATTGTLYLTQVADRIQHVDGQLHTLAQTGVVLTLIGFAFKTAAVPFHFWVPDTYVGAPLPVAAYLSVVGKAVGFSGLILVTVIGFPSYADVWGPALAALAALTMTAGNVGALRQQATRAYSAVRLLAWSSVGQAGYLLVPIAAAAYSDDAGHAIGSTVAYALMYAAVNLGAFAVAALVGRTSTTNRITDYRGLYARNPAAALLLAFFLLCLAGLPPGIIGLFAKVTVFSAAVDAGLGWLAVVMAVNVVIALYYYLQWTALLFRAPEGEPEKHRVPAPLTAAITLTAALGIALSGAPQLVLRFADTGLF
;
A
#
# COMPACT_ATOMS: atom_id res chain seq x y z
N MET A 1 -43.69 -21.91 -64.07
CA MET A 1 -43.60 -21.13 -62.82
C MET A 1 -42.31 -21.58 -62.15
N SER A 2 -41.25 -20.81 -62.41
CA SER A 2 -39.91 -21.10 -61.94
C SER A 2 -39.70 -20.38 -60.62
N SER A 3 -39.56 -21.11 -59.52
CA SER A 3 -39.15 -20.58 -58.22
C SER A 3 -37.62 -20.38 -58.19
N LEU A 4 -37.21 -19.11 -58.20
CA LEU A 4 -35.84 -18.73 -58.04
C LEU A 4 -35.45 -18.98 -56.56
N VAL A 5 -34.53 -19.94 -56.34
CA VAL A 5 -33.82 -20.12 -55.06
C VAL A 5 -32.83 -18.96 -54.89
N GLN A 6 -33.09 -18.08 -53.97
CA GLN A 6 -32.10 -17.08 -53.56
C GLN A 6 -30.87 -17.76 -52.90
N PRO A 7 -29.63 -17.37 -53.26
CA PRO A 7 -28.44 -17.87 -52.56
C PRO A 7 -28.43 -17.34 -51.13
N SER A 8 -28.34 -18.24 -50.14
CA SER A 8 -28.06 -17.95 -48.75
C SER A 8 -26.83 -17.07 -48.64
N ALA A 9 -26.99 -15.89 -48.06
CA ALA A 9 -25.84 -15.04 -47.69
C ALA A 9 -24.89 -15.82 -46.83
N ALA A 10 -23.65 -16.01 -47.28
CA ALA A 10 -22.59 -16.58 -46.48
C ALA A 10 -22.47 -15.73 -45.24
N GLN A 11 -22.68 -16.36 -44.06
CA GLN A 11 -22.32 -15.75 -42.78
C GLN A 11 -20.83 -15.36 -42.85
N PRO A 12 -20.46 -14.13 -42.47
CA PRO A 12 -19.06 -13.79 -42.38
C PRO A 12 -18.40 -14.77 -41.43
N LEU A 13 -17.32 -15.39 -41.89
CA LEU A 13 -16.41 -16.19 -41.06
C LEU A 13 -16.15 -15.38 -39.81
N ALA A 14 -16.38 -16.00 -38.62
CA ALA A 14 -16.10 -15.39 -37.37
C ALA A 14 -14.67 -14.81 -37.43
N GLU A 15 -14.56 -13.48 -37.45
CA GLU A 15 -13.29 -12.81 -37.29
C GLU A 15 -12.71 -13.36 -35.97
N SER A 16 -11.52 -13.92 -36.05
CA SER A 16 -10.80 -14.35 -34.87
C SER A 16 -10.64 -13.09 -34.00
N VAL A 17 -11.43 -13.03 -32.93
CA VAL A 17 -11.45 -11.88 -32.02
C VAL A 17 -10.18 -11.95 -31.20
N VAL A 18 -9.05 -11.56 -31.79
CA VAL A 18 -7.83 -11.27 -31.09
C VAL A 18 -8.03 -9.90 -30.42
N GLN A 19 -8.20 -9.90 -29.12
CA GLN A 19 -8.31 -8.69 -28.35
C GLN A 19 -7.01 -7.87 -28.53
N SER A 20 -7.12 -6.64 -29.02
CA SER A 20 -5.96 -5.74 -29.09
C SER A 20 -5.56 -5.32 -27.67
N VAL A 21 -4.35 -5.72 -27.25
CA VAL A 21 -3.80 -5.34 -25.95
C VAL A 21 -3.15 -3.97 -26.05
N ASP A 22 -3.54 -3.02 -25.21
CA ASP A 22 -2.80 -1.76 -25.05
C ASP A 22 -1.56 -2.00 -24.17
N TRP A 23 -0.46 -2.31 -24.86
CA TRP A 23 0.83 -2.57 -24.20
C TRP A 23 1.37 -1.37 -23.43
N GLN A 24 1.00 -0.15 -23.82
CA GLN A 24 1.44 1.04 -23.10
C GLN A 24 0.73 1.14 -21.74
N ALA A 25 -0.56 0.85 -21.69
CA ALA A 25 -1.34 0.87 -20.46
C ALA A 25 -0.79 -0.11 -19.42
N ILE A 26 -0.48 -1.36 -19.84
CA ILE A 26 -0.01 -2.41 -18.91
C ILE A 26 1.50 -2.41 -18.70
N ALA A 27 2.27 -1.56 -19.39
CA ALA A 27 3.73 -1.58 -19.35
C ALA A 27 4.33 -1.42 -17.94
N PRO A 28 3.84 -0.53 -17.05
CA PRO A 28 4.44 -0.34 -15.72
C PRO A 28 4.47 -1.62 -14.87
N PRO A 29 3.36 -2.32 -14.58
CA PRO A 29 3.38 -3.56 -13.82
C PRO A 29 4.08 -4.70 -14.57
N THR A 30 3.94 -4.77 -15.91
CA THR A 30 4.55 -5.82 -16.74
C THR A 30 6.06 -5.71 -16.73
N LEU A 31 6.64 -4.52 -16.85
CA LEU A 31 8.09 -4.34 -16.80
C LEU A 31 8.65 -4.79 -15.45
N ALA A 32 8.00 -4.46 -14.34
CA ALA A 32 8.41 -4.92 -13.02
C ALA A 32 8.41 -6.46 -12.94
N ALA A 33 7.39 -7.13 -13.48
CA ALA A 33 7.30 -8.59 -13.53
C ALA A 33 8.38 -9.21 -14.45
N VAL A 34 8.64 -8.62 -15.59
CA VAL A 34 9.69 -9.08 -16.52
C VAL A 34 11.07 -8.95 -15.87
N VAL A 35 11.36 -7.81 -15.22
CA VAL A 35 12.64 -7.63 -14.52
C VAL A 35 12.76 -8.62 -13.37
N ALA A 36 11.68 -8.95 -12.66
CA ALA A 36 11.69 -9.98 -11.62
C ALA A 36 12.18 -11.33 -12.18
N LEU A 37 11.61 -11.78 -13.30
CA LEU A 37 12.02 -13.02 -13.96
C LEU A 37 13.45 -12.96 -14.47
N VAL A 38 13.86 -11.85 -15.09
CA VAL A 38 15.23 -11.65 -15.57
C VAL A 38 16.23 -11.75 -14.41
N VAL A 39 15.93 -11.12 -13.27
CA VAL A 39 16.81 -11.17 -12.10
C VAL A 39 16.90 -12.58 -11.53
N LEU A 40 15.79 -13.32 -11.45
CA LEU A 40 15.78 -14.71 -10.97
C LEU A 40 16.62 -15.62 -11.87
N VAL A 41 16.44 -15.50 -13.19
CA VAL A 41 17.20 -16.29 -14.15
C VAL A 41 18.69 -15.90 -14.16
N ALA A 42 18.97 -14.59 -14.11
CA ALA A 42 20.35 -14.07 -14.07
C ALA A 42 21.13 -14.56 -12.83
N ASP A 43 20.46 -14.70 -11.68
CA ASP A 43 21.09 -15.19 -10.45
C ASP A 43 21.71 -16.58 -10.61
N LEU A 44 21.16 -17.44 -11.47
CA LEU A 44 21.70 -18.78 -11.76
C LEU A 44 23.04 -18.75 -12.47
N PHE A 45 23.34 -17.67 -13.19
CA PHE A 45 24.55 -17.52 -14.02
C PHE A 45 25.56 -16.53 -13.44
N VAL A 46 25.15 -15.71 -12.46
CA VAL A 46 25.99 -14.66 -11.86
C VAL A 46 26.71 -15.21 -10.63
N GLY A 47 28.05 -15.24 -10.65
CA GLY A 47 28.83 -15.64 -9.48
C GLY A 47 28.68 -14.67 -8.31
N ASP A 48 28.88 -15.16 -7.08
CA ASP A 48 28.61 -14.47 -5.81
C ASP A 48 29.24 -13.06 -5.72
N ALA A 49 30.43 -12.85 -6.29
CA ALA A 49 31.08 -11.54 -6.31
C ALA A 49 30.31 -10.47 -7.11
N ARG A 50 29.46 -10.88 -8.05
CA ARG A 50 28.69 -10.00 -8.94
C ARG A 50 27.21 -9.93 -8.59
N LYS A 51 26.72 -10.70 -7.61
CA LYS A 51 25.31 -10.67 -7.15
C LYS A 51 24.79 -9.26 -6.80
N PRO A 52 25.56 -8.33 -6.24
CA PRO A 52 25.11 -6.95 -6.03
C PRO A 52 24.64 -6.22 -7.30
N LEU A 53 25.01 -6.69 -8.50
CA LEU A 53 24.51 -6.15 -9.77
C LEU A 53 23.00 -6.42 -9.95
N LEU A 54 22.49 -7.54 -9.43
CA LEU A 54 21.07 -7.88 -9.47
C LEU A 54 20.22 -6.83 -8.72
N GLY A 55 20.77 -6.33 -7.59
CA GLY A 55 20.14 -5.23 -6.85
C GLY A 55 20.05 -3.94 -7.67
N TRP A 56 21.11 -3.56 -8.36
CA TRP A 56 21.08 -2.37 -9.21
C TRP A 56 20.22 -2.55 -10.46
N LEU A 57 20.16 -3.75 -11.03
CA LEU A 57 19.23 -4.09 -12.11
C LEU A 57 17.76 -3.95 -11.63
N SER A 58 17.47 -4.40 -10.41
CA SER A 58 16.15 -4.26 -9.80
C SER A 58 15.78 -2.80 -9.56
N VAL A 59 16.71 -1.98 -9.05
CA VAL A 59 16.52 -0.53 -8.88
C VAL A 59 16.29 0.15 -10.22
N ALA A 60 17.09 -0.18 -11.25
CA ALA A 60 16.91 0.36 -12.61
C ALA A 60 15.55 -0.06 -13.21
N GLY A 61 15.13 -1.32 -13.03
CA GLY A 61 13.84 -1.82 -13.48
C GLY A 61 12.67 -1.11 -12.83
N LEU A 62 12.69 -0.90 -11.51
CA LEU A 62 11.65 -0.14 -10.80
C LEU A 62 11.64 1.33 -11.21
N THR A 63 12.81 1.94 -11.44
CA THR A 63 12.90 3.31 -11.95
C THR A 63 12.28 3.42 -13.34
N ALA A 64 12.59 2.48 -14.23
CA ALA A 64 12.01 2.42 -15.56
C ALA A 64 10.49 2.18 -15.52
N SER A 65 10.02 1.23 -14.68
CA SER A 65 8.58 0.98 -14.47
C SER A 65 7.85 2.24 -13.98
N THR A 66 8.46 3.00 -13.07
CA THR A 66 7.90 4.28 -12.59
C THR A 66 7.91 5.34 -13.71
N ALA A 67 8.96 5.40 -14.53
CA ALA A 67 9.05 6.34 -15.64
C ALA A 67 8.02 6.04 -16.75
N LEU A 68 7.63 4.78 -16.95
CA LEU A 68 6.58 4.40 -17.89
C LEU A 68 5.18 4.89 -17.51
N LEU A 69 4.99 5.42 -16.29
CA LEU A 69 3.73 6.09 -15.92
C LEU A 69 3.62 7.49 -16.54
N LEU A 70 4.73 8.16 -16.88
CA LEU A 70 4.71 9.53 -17.38
C LEU A 70 3.94 9.67 -18.71
N PRO A 71 4.10 8.79 -19.71
CA PRO A 71 3.32 8.88 -20.95
C PRO A 71 1.82 8.57 -20.79
N LEU A 72 1.40 8.03 -19.63
CA LEU A 72 0.01 7.71 -19.32
C LEU A 72 -0.74 8.88 -18.68
N LEU A 73 -0.06 9.98 -18.36
CA LEU A 73 -0.67 11.17 -17.75
C LEU A 73 -1.57 11.96 -18.71
N ASP A 74 -1.46 11.72 -20.02
CA ASP A 74 -2.17 12.48 -21.06
C ASP A 74 -3.61 11.99 -21.33
N GLY A 75 -4.08 10.96 -20.63
CA GLY A 75 -5.47 10.47 -20.76
C GLY A 75 -5.66 9.04 -20.28
N ASP A 76 -6.92 8.68 -20.08
CA ASP A 76 -7.30 7.35 -19.61
C ASP A 76 -7.14 6.31 -20.72
N ARG A 77 -6.64 5.12 -20.34
CA ARG A 77 -6.46 3.98 -21.23
C ARG A 77 -7.03 2.72 -20.60
N SER A 78 -7.69 1.91 -21.42
CA SER A 78 -8.28 0.65 -20.99
C SER A 78 -7.88 -0.49 -21.92
N THR A 79 -7.76 -1.69 -21.37
CA THR A 79 -7.45 -2.90 -22.13
C THR A 79 -8.10 -4.13 -21.48
N PHE A 80 -8.09 -5.26 -22.18
CA PHE A 80 -8.80 -6.48 -21.79
C PHE A 80 -10.31 -6.23 -21.63
N CYS A 81 -10.91 -5.56 -22.62
CA CYS A 81 -12.33 -5.24 -22.64
C CYS A 81 -13.15 -6.38 -23.26
N LEU A 82 -14.40 -6.53 -22.86
CA LEU A 82 -15.31 -7.49 -23.47
C LEU A 82 -15.64 -7.08 -24.91
N THR A 83 -15.65 -8.04 -25.83
CA THR A 83 -16.02 -7.80 -27.25
C THR A 83 -17.47 -7.37 -27.42
N GLY A 84 -18.37 -7.83 -26.56
CA GLY A 84 -19.79 -7.45 -26.57
C GLY A 84 -20.10 -6.16 -25.79
N ASP A 85 -19.15 -5.69 -24.95
CA ASP A 85 -19.28 -4.48 -24.16
C ASP A 85 -17.90 -3.82 -23.97
N PRO A 86 -17.49 -2.93 -24.89
CA PRO A 86 -16.19 -2.27 -24.84
C PRO A 86 -16.00 -1.35 -23.61
N SER A 87 -17.04 -1.04 -22.87
CA SER A 87 -16.95 -0.29 -21.60
C SER A 87 -16.55 -1.16 -20.39
N ALA A 88 -16.75 -2.47 -20.49
CA ALA A 88 -16.38 -3.44 -19.47
C ALA A 88 -14.97 -3.97 -19.73
N CYS A 89 -13.98 -3.32 -19.17
CA CYS A 89 -12.56 -3.68 -19.26
C CYS A 89 -12.03 -4.20 -17.93
N SER A 90 -11.08 -5.14 -17.96
CA SER A 90 -10.45 -5.67 -16.74
C SER A 90 -9.34 -4.76 -16.21
N TYR A 91 -8.73 -3.94 -17.07
CA TYR A 91 -7.62 -3.05 -16.72
C TYR A 91 -7.90 -1.63 -17.25
N THR A 92 -7.78 -0.64 -16.35
CA THR A 92 -7.90 0.79 -16.68
C THR A 92 -6.79 1.59 -16.01
N ALA A 93 -6.05 2.34 -16.82
CA ALA A 93 -5.05 3.31 -16.36
C ALA A 93 -5.69 4.71 -16.39
N ASP A 94 -6.44 5.03 -15.35
CA ASP A 94 -7.02 6.36 -15.08
C ASP A 94 -6.17 7.12 -14.04
N ARG A 95 -6.57 8.34 -13.67
CA ARG A 95 -5.86 9.15 -12.69
C ARG A 95 -5.67 8.46 -11.35
N PHE A 96 -6.70 7.78 -10.83
CA PHE A 96 -6.61 7.03 -9.60
C PHE A 96 -5.53 5.96 -9.68
N THR A 97 -5.57 5.14 -10.72
CA THR A 97 -4.60 4.09 -10.99
C THR A 97 -3.18 4.64 -11.04
N LEU A 98 -2.95 5.70 -11.82
CA LEU A 98 -1.61 6.26 -12.01
C LEU A 98 -1.00 6.78 -10.70
N VAL A 99 -1.78 7.49 -9.90
CA VAL A 99 -1.30 8.04 -8.61
C VAL A 99 -0.96 6.90 -7.64
N ILE A 100 -1.79 5.87 -7.56
CA ILE A 100 -1.49 4.71 -6.70
C ILE A 100 -0.30 3.91 -7.25
N GLN A 101 -0.17 3.75 -8.57
CA GLN A 101 1.01 3.11 -9.16
C GLN A 101 2.30 3.90 -8.89
N PHE A 102 2.29 5.23 -8.94
CA PHE A 102 3.42 6.07 -8.52
C PHE A 102 3.78 5.83 -7.05
N LEU A 103 2.78 5.77 -6.17
CA LEU A 103 3.00 5.48 -4.75
C LEU A 103 3.60 4.08 -4.55
N VAL A 104 3.08 3.07 -5.24
CA VAL A 104 3.50 1.66 -5.12
C VAL A 104 4.91 1.45 -5.68
N LEU A 105 5.15 1.86 -6.94
CA LEU A 105 6.44 1.66 -7.60
C LEU A 105 7.53 2.55 -6.98
N GLY A 106 7.21 3.79 -6.64
CA GLY A 106 8.10 4.70 -5.91
C GLY A 106 8.44 4.18 -4.50
N GLY A 107 7.44 3.65 -3.78
CA GLY A 107 7.64 3.00 -2.48
C GLY A 107 8.49 1.74 -2.58
N ALA A 108 8.28 0.92 -3.62
CA ALA A 108 9.10 -0.26 -3.91
C ALA A 108 10.55 0.12 -4.28
N LEU A 109 10.74 1.19 -5.04
CA LEU A 109 12.07 1.73 -5.38
C LEU A 109 12.84 2.18 -4.13
N LEU A 110 12.19 2.90 -3.21
CA LEU A 110 12.81 3.30 -1.94
C LEU A 110 13.15 2.09 -1.08
N ALA A 111 12.26 1.10 -0.99
CA ALA A 111 12.52 -0.16 -0.29
C ALA A 111 13.67 -0.95 -0.95
N ALA A 112 13.78 -0.92 -2.29
CA ALA A 112 14.89 -1.54 -3.02
C ALA A 112 16.24 -0.87 -2.68
N LEU A 113 16.30 0.47 -2.63
CA LEU A 113 17.51 1.20 -2.21
C LEU A 113 17.94 0.83 -0.78
N LEU A 114 16.97 0.69 0.16
CA LEU A 114 17.25 0.19 1.51
C LEU A 114 17.78 -1.24 1.50
N SER A 115 17.23 -2.08 0.61
CA SER A 115 17.58 -3.50 0.47
C SER A 115 18.99 -3.73 -0.04
N VAL A 116 19.49 -2.89 -0.96
CA VAL A 116 20.88 -2.96 -1.46
C VAL A 116 21.88 -2.90 -0.30
N THR A 117 21.65 -2.01 0.67
CA THR A 117 22.50 -1.92 1.87
C THR A 117 22.30 -3.11 2.80
N ALA A 118 21.05 -3.52 3.05
CA ALA A 118 20.74 -4.60 3.97
C ALA A 118 21.28 -5.96 3.49
N LEU A 119 21.19 -6.27 2.21
CA LEU A 119 21.73 -7.50 1.62
C LEU A 119 23.25 -7.52 1.68
N LYS A 120 23.91 -6.41 1.36
CA LYS A 120 25.37 -6.28 1.51
C LYS A 120 25.84 -6.50 2.95
N ASP A 121 25.12 -5.94 3.93
CA ASP A 121 25.44 -6.10 5.36
C ASP A 121 25.15 -7.54 5.85
N ALA A 122 24.23 -8.24 5.22
CA ALA A 122 23.89 -9.64 5.52
C ALA A 122 25.01 -10.63 5.10
N ARG A 123 25.96 -10.24 4.26
CA ARG A 123 27.14 -11.03 3.84
C ARG A 123 26.76 -12.44 3.37
N GLY A 124 25.82 -12.55 2.42
CA GLY A 124 25.39 -13.82 1.83
C GLY A 124 24.46 -14.68 2.71
N ARG A 125 24.03 -14.18 3.88
CA ARG A 125 23.03 -14.88 4.72
C ARG A 125 21.61 -14.76 4.20
N LEU A 126 21.36 -13.87 3.23
CA LEU A 126 20.08 -13.72 2.55
C LEU A 126 20.29 -14.11 1.08
N PRO A 127 19.37 -14.89 0.48
CA PRO A 127 19.43 -15.24 -0.93
C PRO A 127 19.09 -14.01 -1.77
N GLU A 128 20.08 -13.48 -2.53
CA GLU A 128 19.94 -12.19 -3.21
C GLU A 128 18.99 -12.27 -4.41
N GLY A 129 19.09 -13.30 -5.25
CA GLY A 129 18.28 -13.46 -6.44
C GLY A 129 16.79 -13.62 -6.09
N GLU A 130 16.49 -14.51 -5.15
CA GLU A 130 15.12 -14.75 -4.67
C GLU A 130 14.56 -13.51 -3.98
N PHE A 131 15.37 -12.79 -3.20
CA PHE A 131 14.94 -11.55 -2.57
C PHE A 131 14.45 -10.53 -3.60
N TRP A 132 15.24 -10.29 -4.65
CA TRP A 132 14.89 -9.31 -5.68
C TRP A 132 13.71 -9.76 -6.52
N PHE A 133 13.67 -11.04 -6.90
CA PHE A 133 12.51 -11.63 -7.58
C PHE A 133 11.21 -11.42 -6.79
N LEU A 134 11.23 -11.76 -5.50
CA LEU A 134 10.04 -11.64 -4.65
C LEU A 134 9.60 -10.18 -4.46
N LEU A 135 10.56 -9.25 -4.28
CA LEU A 135 10.24 -7.83 -4.12
C LEU A 135 9.60 -7.25 -5.38
N LEU A 136 10.19 -7.52 -6.54
CA LEU A 136 9.70 -7.05 -7.84
C LEU A 136 8.36 -7.69 -8.22
N SER A 137 8.18 -8.98 -7.98
CA SER A 137 6.90 -9.68 -8.23
C SER A 137 5.78 -9.11 -7.35
N SER A 138 6.07 -8.88 -6.05
CA SER A 138 5.11 -8.23 -5.15
C SER A 138 4.78 -6.82 -5.62
N ALA A 139 5.76 -6.03 -6.07
CA ALA A 139 5.54 -4.68 -6.59
C ALA A 139 4.72 -4.68 -7.88
N ALA A 140 4.93 -5.65 -8.78
CA ALA A 140 4.15 -5.82 -10.01
C ALA A 140 2.66 -6.08 -9.70
N GLY A 141 2.37 -7.02 -8.77
CA GLY A 141 1.00 -7.27 -8.31
C GLY A 141 0.37 -6.07 -7.62
N ALA A 142 1.15 -5.36 -6.80
CA ALA A 142 0.69 -4.15 -6.12
C ALA A 142 0.40 -3.00 -7.10
N ALA A 143 1.14 -2.90 -8.23
CA ALA A 143 0.87 -1.93 -9.28
C ALA A 143 -0.31 -2.35 -10.20
N LEU A 144 -0.57 -3.66 -10.34
CA LEU A 144 -1.70 -4.18 -11.09
C LEU A 144 -3.05 -3.88 -10.42
N LEU A 145 -3.11 -3.97 -9.08
CA LEU A 145 -4.36 -3.92 -8.32
C LEU A 145 -5.17 -2.63 -8.52
N PRO A 146 -4.61 -1.41 -8.42
CA PRO A 146 -5.38 -0.17 -8.61
C PRO A 146 -5.94 -0.01 -10.02
N ALA A 147 -5.38 -0.70 -11.02
CA ALA A 147 -5.84 -0.71 -12.40
C ALA A 147 -6.95 -1.74 -12.67
N SER A 148 -7.19 -2.66 -11.75
CA SER A 148 -8.18 -3.74 -11.91
C SER A 148 -9.60 -3.18 -11.89
N ARG A 149 -10.45 -3.63 -12.81
CA ARG A 149 -11.85 -3.21 -12.93
C ARG A 149 -12.83 -4.39 -12.88
N ASP A 150 -12.35 -5.58 -12.54
CA ASP A 150 -13.15 -6.75 -12.24
C ASP A 150 -12.65 -7.45 -10.97
N LEU A 151 -13.55 -8.18 -10.30
CA LEU A 151 -13.28 -8.84 -9.02
C LEU A 151 -12.26 -9.97 -9.14
N ALA A 152 -12.16 -10.66 -10.29
CA ALA A 152 -11.18 -11.73 -10.47
C ALA A 152 -9.77 -11.14 -10.60
N THR A 153 -9.57 -10.13 -11.44
CA THR A 153 -8.27 -9.43 -11.58
C THR A 153 -7.85 -8.77 -10.28
N LEU A 154 -8.79 -8.20 -9.50
CA LEU A 154 -8.51 -7.65 -8.17
C LEU A 154 -7.92 -8.71 -7.22
N VAL A 155 -8.52 -9.90 -7.16
CA VAL A 155 -8.02 -10.98 -6.29
C VAL A 155 -6.68 -11.52 -6.79
N VAL A 156 -6.53 -11.71 -8.09
CA VAL A 156 -5.24 -12.14 -8.67
C VAL A 156 -4.14 -11.14 -8.34
N ALA A 157 -4.39 -9.84 -8.53
CA ALA A 157 -3.44 -8.78 -8.22
C ALA A 157 -3.11 -8.73 -6.72
N LEU A 158 -4.12 -8.92 -5.84
CA LEU A 158 -3.96 -9.02 -4.38
C LEU A 158 -3.02 -10.18 -4.00
N GLU A 159 -3.21 -11.35 -4.60
CA GLU A 159 -2.38 -12.53 -4.30
C GLU A 159 -0.98 -12.42 -4.90
N VAL A 160 -0.83 -11.90 -6.11
CA VAL A 160 0.50 -11.64 -6.72
C VAL A 160 1.29 -10.62 -5.89
N ALA A 161 0.62 -9.63 -5.28
CA ALA A 161 1.27 -8.71 -4.33
C ALA A 161 1.61 -9.38 -3.00
N SER A 162 0.83 -10.38 -2.56
CA SER A 162 0.88 -10.94 -1.20
C SER A 162 1.78 -12.15 -1.06
N LEU A 163 1.67 -13.14 -1.98
CA LEU A 163 2.43 -14.40 -1.88
C LEU A 163 3.95 -14.19 -1.84
N PRO A 164 4.54 -13.36 -2.73
CA PRO A 164 5.97 -13.05 -2.64
C PRO A 164 6.34 -12.31 -1.34
N ALA A 165 5.43 -11.46 -0.83
CA ALA A 165 5.66 -10.73 0.41
C ALA A 165 5.72 -11.65 1.64
N PHE A 166 4.95 -12.76 1.68
CA PHE A 166 5.06 -13.75 2.76
C PHE A 166 6.43 -14.39 2.77
N ALA A 167 6.94 -14.78 1.59
CA ALA A 167 8.28 -15.35 1.44
C ALA A 167 9.37 -14.33 1.83
N LEU A 168 9.23 -13.05 1.46
CA LEU A 168 10.14 -11.98 1.87
C LEU A 168 10.20 -11.80 3.39
N VAL A 169 9.08 -11.92 4.08
CA VAL A 169 9.03 -11.85 5.55
C VAL A 169 9.81 -13.02 6.16
N GLY A 170 9.67 -14.22 5.60
CA GLY A 170 10.32 -15.44 6.07
C GLY A 170 11.73 -15.68 5.53
N ILE A 171 12.32 -14.77 4.77
CA ILE A 171 13.54 -15.00 3.98
C ILE A 171 14.82 -15.22 4.80
N ARG A 172 14.81 -14.89 6.10
CA ARG A 172 15.95 -15.12 7.00
C ARG A 172 16.01 -16.58 7.43
N HIS A 173 16.85 -17.36 6.75
CA HIS A 173 17.05 -18.77 7.10
C HIS A 173 17.52 -18.94 8.56
N GLY A 174 16.88 -19.84 9.29
CA GLY A 174 17.23 -20.16 10.67
C GLY A 174 16.77 -19.13 11.72
N ASP A 175 16.12 -18.03 11.31
CA ASP A 175 15.53 -17.07 12.27
C ASP A 175 14.09 -17.48 12.61
N ARG A 176 13.88 -18.00 13.81
CA ARG A 176 12.55 -18.43 14.29
C ARG A 176 11.51 -17.32 14.25
N ARG A 177 11.92 -16.05 14.49
CA ARG A 177 11.01 -14.91 14.46
C ARG A 177 10.54 -14.61 13.05
N SER A 178 11.45 -14.69 12.07
CA SER A 178 11.14 -14.51 10.65
C SER A 178 10.15 -15.57 10.18
N SER A 179 10.40 -16.85 10.51
CA SER A 179 9.50 -17.96 10.16
C SER A 179 8.12 -17.86 10.82
N GLU A 180 8.08 -17.51 12.12
CA GLU A 180 6.82 -17.30 12.85
C GLU A 180 6.01 -16.14 12.28
N ALA A 181 6.68 -15.02 11.96
CA ALA A 181 6.05 -13.84 11.36
C ALA A 181 5.47 -14.15 9.97
N ALA A 182 6.23 -14.86 9.12
CA ALA A 182 5.78 -15.29 7.80
C ALA A 182 4.56 -16.23 7.90
N LEU A 183 4.59 -17.19 8.80
CA LEU A 183 3.48 -18.12 8.99
C LEU A 183 2.21 -17.42 9.47
N LYS A 184 2.33 -16.52 10.47
CA LYS A 184 1.20 -15.72 10.96
C LYS A 184 0.61 -14.87 9.83
N PHE A 185 1.47 -14.19 9.06
CA PHE A 185 1.04 -13.34 7.96
C PHE A 185 0.36 -14.16 6.86
N PHE A 186 0.96 -15.29 6.45
CA PHE A 186 0.41 -16.18 5.44
C PHE A 186 -0.96 -16.74 5.85
N LEU A 187 -1.06 -17.43 7.00
CA LEU A 187 -2.30 -18.07 7.43
C LEU A 187 -3.45 -17.06 7.58
N SER A 188 -3.17 -15.91 8.18
CA SER A 188 -4.21 -14.89 8.36
C SER A 188 -4.63 -14.26 7.04
N SER A 189 -3.69 -14.06 6.10
CA SER A 189 -3.99 -13.52 4.77
C SER A 189 -4.84 -14.49 3.96
N VAL A 190 -4.43 -15.75 3.87
CA VAL A 190 -5.17 -16.78 3.13
C VAL A 190 -6.59 -16.94 3.68
N THR A 191 -6.76 -16.93 5.01
CA THR A 191 -8.09 -16.96 5.62
C THR A 191 -8.94 -15.76 5.20
N ALA A 192 -8.37 -14.55 5.23
CA ALA A 192 -9.09 -13.34 4.83
C ALA A 192 -9.46 -13.35 3.34
N THR A 193 -8.53 -13.78 2.47
CA THR A 193 -8.79 -13.92 1.02
C THR A 193 -9.85 -14.98 0.74
N THR A 194 -9.84 -16.11 1.45
CA THR A 194 -10.86 -17.17 1.31
C THR A 194 -12.25 -16.62 1.63
N VAL A 195 -12.38 -15.85 2.70
CA VAL A 195 -13.65 -15.20 3.08
C VAL A 195 -14.07 -14.18 2.00
N SER A 196 -13.13 -13.39 1.47
CA SER A 196 -13.41 -12.47 0.36
C SER A 196 -13.87 -13.21 -0.91
N LEU A 197 -13.22 -14.32 -1.27
CA LEU A 197 -13.61 -15.14 -2.42
C LEU A 197 -15.03 -15.72 -2.26
N LEU A 198 -15.40 -16.14 -1.06
CA LEU A 198 -16.78 -16.54 -0.77
C LEU A 198 -17.75 -15.37 -0.99
N GLY A 199 -17.39 -14.16 -0.54
CA GLY A 199 -18.17 -12.94 -0.80
C GLY A 199 -18.32 -12.66 -2.28
N ILE A 200 -17.24 -12.70 -3.04
CA ILE A 200 -17.24 -12.54 -4.50
C ILE A 200 -18.11 -13.59 -5.19
N SER A 201 -18.10 -14.83 -4.71
CA SER A 201 -18.95 -15.89 -5.23
C SER A 201 -20.44 -15.57 -5.04
N PHE A 202 -20.83 -14.99 -3.91
CA PHE A 202 -22.22 -14.56 -3.65
C PHE A 202 -22.58 -13.35 -4.53
N VAL A 203 -21.68 -12.39 -4.70
CA VAL A 203 -21.88 -11.26 -5.64
C VAL A 203 -22.10 -11.79 -7.06
N TYR A 204 -21.23 -12.72 -7.51
CA TYR A 204 -21.38 -13.33 -8.84
C TYR A 204 -22.68 -14.11 -8.97
N ALA A 205 -23.07 -14.89 -7.97
CA ALA A 205 -24.31 -15.65 -7.98
C ALA A 205 -25.58 -14.75 -8.10
N THR A 206 -25.52 -13.53 -7.57
CA THR A 206 -26.63 -12.57 -7.59
C THR A 206 -26.63 -11.64 -8.80
N THR A 207 -25.44 -11.35 -9.39
CA THR A 207 -25.32 -10.38 -10.48
C THR A 207 -24.98 -11.03 -11.83
N GLY A 208 -24.40 -12.23 -11.84
CA GLY A 208 -23.95 -12.94 -13.04
C GLY A 208 -22.75 -12.28 -13.75
N THR A 209 -22.01 -11.38 -13.06
CA THR A 209 -20.84 -10.69 -13.62
C THR A 209 -19.78 -10.44 -12.54
N LEU A 210 -18.52 -10.24 -12.98
CA LEU A 210 -17.40 -9.85 -12.11
C LEU A 210 -16.89 -8.43 -12.39
N TYR A 211 -17.30 -7.81 -13.51
CA TYR A 211 -16.93 -6.44 -13.87
C TYR A 211 -17.59 -5.45 -12.92
N LEU A 212 -16.80 -4.58 -12.28
CA LEU A 212 -17.25 -3.71 -11.20
C LEU A 212 -18.43 -2.80 -11.63
N THR A 213 -18.37 -2.22 -12.82
CA THR A 213 -19.43 -1.35 -13.35
C THR A 213 -20.72 -2.12 -13.61
N GLN A 214 -20.62 -3.33 -14.16
CA GLN A 214 -21.78 -4.20 -14.37
C GLN A 214 -22.33 -4.76 -13.06
N VAL A 215 -21.46 -5.04 -12.07
CA VAL A 215 -21.90 -5.43 -10.72
C VAL A 215 -22.69 -4.29 -10.09
N ALA A 216 -22.19 -3.04 -10.17
CA ALA A 216 -22.87 -1.87 -9.63
C ALA A 216 -24.28 -1.66 -10.21
N ASP A 217 -24.45 -1.89 -11.51
CA ASP A 217 -25.74 -1.79 -12.19
C ASP A 217 -26.68 -2.93 -11.78
N ARG A 218 -26.21 -4.19 -11.85
CA ARG A 218 -27.07 -5.36 -11.64
C ARG A 218 -27.44 -5.59 -10.18
N ILE A 219 -26.54 -5.27 -9.24
CA ILE A 219 -26.77 -5.53 -7.82
C ILE A 219 -27.94 -4.70 -7.24
N GLN A 220 -28.29 -3.57 -7.88
CA GLN A 220 -29.44 -2.75 -7.54
C GLN A 220 -30.79 -3.42 -7.86
N HIS A 221 -30.78 -4.34 -8.81
CA HIS A 221 -31.98 -4.99 -9.33
C HIS A 221 -32.11 -6.46 -8.90
N VAL A 222 -31.37 -6.85 -7.86
CA VAL A 222 -31.41 -8.21 -7.30
C VAL A 222 -32.78 -8.51 -6.69
N ASP A 223 -33.33 -9.67 -7.03
CA ASP A 223 -34.62 -10.12 -6.47
C ASP A 223 -34.60 -10.13 -4.94
N GLY A 224 -35.74 -9.76 -4.31
CA GLY A 224 -35.87 -9.66 -2.86
C GLY A 224 -35.45 -10.92 -2.09
N GLN A 225 -35.60 -12.11 -2.68
CA GLN A 225 -35.15 -13.37 -2.10
C GLN A 225 -33.62 -13.50 -2.04
N LEU A 226 -32.89 -12.87 -2.97
CA LEU A 226 -31.43 -12.89 -3.06
C LEU A 226 -30.78 -11.65 -2.42
N HIS A 227 -31.56 -10.67 -1.97
CA HIS A 227 -31.03 -9.42 -1.41
C HIS A 227 -30.07 -9.67 -0.21
N THR A 228 -30.45 -10.53 0.72
CA THR A 228 -29.59 -10.88 1.86
C THR A 228 -28.31 -11.57 1.42
N LEU A 229 -28.36 -12.39 0.35
CA LEU A 229 -27.16 -13.03 -0.23
C LEU A 229 -26.24 -11.98 -0.84
N ALA A 230 -26.76 -11.02 -1.61
CA ALA A 230 -25.99 -9.91 -2.18
C ALA A 230 -25.34 -9.06 -1.09
N GLN A 231 -26.10 -8.65 -0.07
CA GLN A 231 -25.60 -7.89 1.08
C GLN A 231 -24.48 -8.64 1.81
N THR A 232 -24.66 -9.93 2.06
CA THR A 232 -23.61 -10.78 2.67
C THR A 232 -22.38 -10.84 1.78
N GLY A 233 -22.58 -10.98 0.45
CA GLY A 233 -21.51 -10.97 -0.54
C GLY A 233 -20.68 -9.69 -0.50
N VAL A 234 -21.32 -8.52 -0.42
CA VAL A 234 -20.67 -7.22 -0.28
C VAL A 234 -19.79 -7.19 0.98
N VAL A 235 -20.36 -7.51 2.14
CA VAL A 235 -19.62 -7.47 3.43
C VAL A 235 -18.42 -8.42 3.42
N LEU A 236 -18.60 -9.66 2.96
CA LEU A 236 -17.52 -10.65 2.94
C LEU A 236 -16.41 -10.26 1.96
N THR A 237 -16.75 -9.66 0.81
CA THR A 237 -15.76 -9.17 -0.18
C THR A 237 -14.83 -8.13 0.43
N LEU A 238 -15.30 -7.25 1.31
CA LEU A 238 -14.49 -6.22 1.93
C LEU A 238 -13.45 -6.76 2.92
N ILE A 239 -13.64 -7.95 3.49
CA ILE A 239 -12.78 -8.50 4.56
C ILE A 239 -11.33 -8.66 4.12
N GLY A 240 -11.07 -9.17 2.90
CA GLY A 240 -9.70 -9.35 2.39
C GLY A 240 -8.95 -8.03 2.22
N PHE A 241 -9.63 -6.99 1.73
CA PHE A 241 -9.03 -5.67 1.57
C PHE A 241 -8.88 -4.95 2.92
N ALA A 242 -9.81 -5.12 3.86
CA ALA A 242 -9.71 -4.63 5.23
C ALA A 242 -8.51 -5.28 5.96
N PHE A 243 -8.31 -6.60 5.80
CA PHE A 243 -7.12 -7.30 6.29
C PHE A 243 -5.84 -6.69 5.70
N LYS A 244 -5.79 -6.46 4.39
CA LYS A 244 -4.60 -5.93 3.72
C LYS A 244 -4.30 -4.48 4.12
N THR A 245 -5.33 -3.68 4.40
CA THR A 245 -5.19 -2.33 4.97
C THR A 245 -4.69 -2.35 6.41
N ALA A 246 -4.79 -3.49 7.09
CA ALA A 246 -4.55 -3.68 8.51
C ALA A 246 -5.63 -3.04 9.41
N ALA A 247 -6.88 -3.05 8.96
CA ALA A 247 -8.02 -2.62 9.76
C ALA A 247 -8.25 -3.55 10.95
N VAL A 248 -8.63 -3.00 12.11
CA VAL A 248 -9.02 -3.77 13.29
C VAL A 248 -10.41 -4.39 13.04
N PRO A 249 -10.62 -5.71 13.29
CA PRO A 249 -9.79 -6.62 14.06
C PRO A 249 -8.69 -7.36 13.25
N PHE A 250 -8.57 -7.16 11.97
CA PHE A 250 -7.68 -7.92 11.07
C PHE A 250 -6.20 -7.48 11.10
N HIS A 251 -5.78 -6.61 12.03
CA HIS A 251 -4.47 -5.97 12.11
C HIS A 251 -3.37 -6.78 12.81
N PHE A 252 -3.70 -7.87 13.48
CA PHE A 252 -2.83 -8.58 14.43
C PHE A 252 -1.53 -9.13 13.82
N TRP A 253 -1.48 -9.29 12.51
CA TRP A 253 -0.27 -9.72 11.81
C TRP A 253 0.82 -8.64 11.75
N VAL A 254 0.47 -7.34 11.75
CA VAL A 254 1.38 -6.23 11.46
C VAL A 254 2.54 -6.11 12.44
N PRO A 255 2.34 -6.08 13.78
CA PRO A 255 3.42 -5.87 14.73
C PRO A 255 4.47 -6.99 14.71
N ASP A 256 4.04 -8.24 14.54
CA ASP A 256 4.94 -9.39 14.51
C ASP A 256 5.65 -9.52 13.16
N THR A 257 4.92 -9.26 12.07
CA THR A 257 5.48 -9.28 10.71
C THR A 257 6.59 -8.24 10.54
N TYR A 258 6.39 -6.99 11.01
CA TYR A 258 7.41 -5.96 10.84
C TYR A 258 8.67 -6.22 11.67
N VAL A 259 8.52 -6.85 12.84
CA VAL A 259 9.66 -7.25 13.69
C VAL A 259 10.39 -8.48 13.13
N GLY A 260 9.67 -9.44 12.54
CA GLY A 260 10.25 -10.67 11.98
C GLY A 260 10.88 -10.47 10.61
N ALA A 261 10.36 -9.54 9.81
CA ALA A 261 10.87 -9.25 8.46
C ALA A 261 12.23 -8.54 8.48
N PRO A 262 13.01 -8.64 7.38
CA PRO A 262 14.06 -7.66 7.11
C PRO A 262 13.49 -6.23 7.10
N LEU A 263 14.23 -5.27 7.66
CA LEU A 263 13.70 -3.92 7.85
C LEU A 263 13.24 -3.23 6.56
N PRO A 264 13.93 -3.38 5.40
CA PRO A 264 13.42 -2.89 4.12
C PRO A 264 12.10 -3.51 3.69
N VAL A 265 11.87 -4.79 4.01
CA VAL A 265 10.60 -5.47 3.75
C VAL A 265 9.49 -4.93 4.64
N ALA A 266 9.78 -4.67 5.93
CA ALA A 266 8.84 -4.01 6.83
C ALA A 266 8.47 -2.59 6.33
N ALA A 267 9.45 -1.81 5.84
CA ALA A 267 9.22 -0.51 5.21
C ALA A 267 8.32 -0.62 3.98
N TYR A 268 8.60 -1.57 3.08
CA TYR A 268 7.80 -1.88 1.90
C TYR A 268 6.34 -2.19 2.28
N LEU A 269 6.13 -3.14 3.19
CA LEU A 269 4.80 -3.56 3.62
C LEU A 269 4.02 -2.44 4.30
N SER A 270 4.70 -1.53 5.00
CA SER A 270 4.05 -0.43 5.72
C SER A 270 3.40 0.60 4.79
N VAL A 271 3.85 0.69 3.55
CA VAL A 271 3.35 1.63 2.54
C VAL A 271 2.67 0.88 1.40
N VAL A 272 3.42 0.06 0.66
CA VAL A 272 2.91 -0.63 -0.54
C VAL A 272 1.82 -1.65 -0.17
N GLY A 273 2.01 -2.42 0.90
CA GLY A 273 1.00 -3.35 1.39
C GLY A 273 -0.33 -2.68 1.74
N LYS A 274 -0.28 -1.45 2.30
CA LYS A 274 -1.50 -0.68 2.60
C LYS A 274 -2.12 -0.07 1.35
N ALA A 275 -1.29 0.39 0.40
CA ALA A 275 -1.77 0.91 -0.88
C ALA A 275 -2.63 -0.12 -1.61
N VAL A 276 -2.20 -1.39 -1.62
CA VAL A 276 -2.98 -2.52 -2.14
C VAL A 276 -4.33 -2.65 -1.40
N GLY A 277 -4.33 -2.56 -0.07
CA GLY A 277 -5.54 -2.71 0.74
C GLY A 277 -6.56 -1.61 0.49
N PHE A 278 -6.17 -0.35 0.68
CA PHE A 278 -7.11 0.76 0.58
C PHE A 278 -7.54 1.03 -0.87
N SER A 279 -6.68 0.82 -1.87
CA SER A 279 -7.09 0.97 -3.27
C SER A 279 -8.11 -0.09 -3.68
N GLY A 280 -7.94 -1.34 -3.24
CA GLY A 280 -8.95 -2.37 -3.43
C GLY A 280 -10.27 -2.05 -2.73
N LEU A 281 -10.23 -1.56 -1.47
CA LEU A 281 -11.45 -1.09 -0.78
C LEU A 281 -12.16 0.00 -1.58
N ILE A 282 -11.44 1.01 -2.07
CA ILE A 282 -12.02 2.09 -2.86
C ILE A 282 -12.70 1.55 -4.11
N LEU A 283 -12.03 0.70 -4.89
CA LEU A 283 -12.57 0.14 -6.12
C LEU A 283 -13.84 -0.67 -5.88
N VAL A 284 -13.86 -1.54 -4.86
CA VAL A 284 -15.05 -2.36 -4.60
C VAL A 284 -16.18 -1.56 -3.96
N THR A 285 -15.92 -0.57 -3.10
CA THR A 285 -16.97 0.22 -2.45
C THR A 285 -17.55 1.27 -3.39
N VAL A 286 -16.70 2.11 -4.00
CA VAL A 286 -17.14 3.28 -4.76
C VAL A 286 -17.58 2.91 -6.17
N ILE A 287 -16.88 1.97 -6.82
CA ILE A 287 -17.22 1.55 -8.20
C ILE A 287 -18.12 0.32 -8.18
N GLY A 288 -17.80 -0.69 -7.36
CA GLY A 288 -18.51 -1.98 -7.42
C GLY A 288 -19.83 -2.01 -6.64
N PHE A 289 -19.89 -1.36 -5.46
CA PHE A 289 -21.02 -1.45 -4.53
C PHE A 289 -21.58 -0.08 -4.09
N PRO A 290 -21.77 0.90 -4.98
CA PRO A 290 -22.26 2.23 -4.58
C PRO A 290 -23.65 2.18 -3.96
N SER A 291 -24.53 1.29 -4.41
CA SER A 291 -25.90 1.12 -3.90
C SER A 291 -25.98 0.48 -2.50
N TYR A 292 -24.86 -0.03 -1.96
CA TYR A 292 -24.76 -0.57 -0.61
C TYR A 292 -23.95 0.35 0.33
N ALA A 293 -23.95 1.65 0.05
CA ALA A 293 -23.24 2.66 0.86
C ALA A 293 -23.76 2.70 2.31
N ASP A 294 -25.06 2.43 2.51
CA ASP A 294 -25.71 2.28 3.82
C ASP A 294 -25.20 1.07 4.63
N VAL A 295 -24.58 0.08 3.98
CA VAL A 295 -23.98 -1.09 4.60
C VAL A 295 -22.48 -0.89 4.86
N TRP A 296 -21.70 -0.55 3.81
CA TRP A 296 -20.24 -0.45 3.96
C TRP A 296 -19.77 0.85 4.62
N GLY A 297 -20.54 1.95 4.50
CA GLY A 297 -20.18 3.23 5.11
C GLY A 297 -20.06 3.16 6.63
N PRO A 298 -21.15 2.78 7.37
CA PRO A 298 -21.09 2.61 8.81
C PRO A 298 -20.05 1.57 9.27
N ALA A 299 -19.91 0.46 8.51
CA ALA A 299 -18.95 -0.56 8.82
C ALA A 299 -17.51 -0.02 8.74
N LEU A 300 -17.15 0.69 7.66
CA LEU A 300 -15.83 1.30 7.51
C LEU A 300 -15.58 2.43 8.51
N ALA A 301 -16.60 3.23 8.87
CA ALA A 301 -16.46 4.26 9.90
C ALA A 301 -16.15 3.64 11.28
N ALA A 302 -16.82 2.55 11.64
CA ALA A 302 -16.54 1.80 12.87
C ALA A 302 -15.13 1.18 12.84
N LEU A 303 -14.75 0.54 11.72
CA LEU A 303 -13.40 -0.02 11.53
C LEU A 303 -12.32 1.08 11.59
N ALA A 304 -12.56 2.26 11.01
CA ALA A 304 -11.64 3.39 11.08
C ALA A 304 -11.41 3.84 12.52
N ALA A 305 -12.48 4.04 13.30
CA ALA A 305 -12.40 4.43 14.72
C ALA A 305 -11.65 3.40 15.56
N LEU A 306 -11.97 2.12 15.40
CA LEU A 306 -11.30 1.02 16.11
C LEU A 306 -9.83 0.91 15.73
N THR A 307 -9.51 1.06 14.43
CA THR A 307 -8.16 0.93 13.89
C THR A 307 -7.25 2.05 14.38
N MET A 308 -7.71 3.31 14.33
CA MET A 308 -6.99 4.44 14.90
C MET A 308 -6.70 4.23 16.38
N THR A 309 -7.72 3.85 17.15
CA THR A 309 -7.61 3.71 18.60
C THR A 309 -6.70 2.55 19.00
N ALA A 310 -6.89 1.37 18.42
CA ALA A 310 -6.04 0.21 18.72
C ALA A 310 -4.58 0.45 18.31
N GLY A 311 -4.36 1.06 17.13
CA GLY A 311 -3.01 1.40 16.65
C GLY A 311 -2.29 2.37 17.58
N ASN A 312 -2.93 3.48 17.94
CA ASN A 312 -2.34 4.50 18.80
C ASN A 312 -2.14 3.99 20.25
N VAL A 313 -3.11 3.27 20.82
CA VAL A 313 -2.96 2.65 22.15
C VAL A 313 -1.87 1.58 22.15
N GLY A 314 -1.77 0.78 21.08
CA GLY A 314 -0.71 -0.20 20.88
C GLY A 314 0.68 0.45 20.82
N ALA A 315 0.83 1.56 20.09
CA ALA A 315 2.05 2.34 20.01
C ALA A 315 2.44 2.96 21.37
N LEU A 316 1.47 3.54 22.08
CA LEU A 316 1.65 4.15 23.40
C LEU A 316 2.17 3.14 24.44
N ARG A 317 1.73 1.87 24.34
CA ARG A 317 2.13 0.80 25.26
C ARG A 317 3.52 0.21 25.00
N GLN A 318 4.24 0.69 23.98
CA GLN A 318 5.57 0.15 23.68
C GLN A 318 6.60 0.60 24.73
N GLN A 319 7.28 -0.37 25.32
CA GLN A 319 8.36 -0.11 26.27
C GLN A 319 9.66 0.20 25.51
N ALA A 320 10.25 1.37 25.74
CA ALA A 320 11.41 1.87 25.01
C ALA A 320 12.65 0.96 25.09
N THR A 321 12.79 0.21 26.17
CA THR A 321 13.92 -0.72 26.44
C THR A 321 13.75 -2.11 25.83
N ARG A 322 12.52 -2.46 25.38
CA ARG A 322 12.24 -3.78 24.81
C ARG A 322 12.93 -3.92 23.45
N ALA A 323 13.46 -5.11 23.16
CA ALA A 323 14.05 -5.42 21.87
C ALA A 323 13.04 -5.17 20.72
N TYR A 324 13.51 -4.52 19.67
CA TYR A 324 12.72 -4.13 18.49
C TYR A 324 11.56 -3.15 18.78
N SER A 325 11.64 -2.43 19.92
CA SER A 325 10.55 -1.50 20.29
C SER A 325 10.38 -0.36 19.30
N ALA A 326 11.43 0.11 18.62
CA ALA A 326 11.33 1.12 17.58
C ALA A 326 10.53 0.62 16.36
N VAL A 327 10.86 -0.56 15.87
CA VAL A 327 10.14 -1.19 14.74
C VAL A 327 8.69 -1.52 15.12
N ARG A 328 8.48 -2.01 16.35
CA ARG A 328 7.14 -2.35 16.85
C ARG A 328 6.27 -1.11 17.06
N LEU A 329 6.88 0.02 17.51
CA LEU A 329 6.17 1.29 17.60
C LEU A 329 5.76 1.78 16.20
N LEU A 330 6.65 1.74 15.20
CA LEU A 330 6.32 2.09 13.81
C LEU A 330 5.23 1.16 13.25
N ALA A 331 5.23 -0.12 13.62
CA ALA A 331 4.19 -1.07 13.21
C ALA A 331 2.81 -0.70 13.77
N TRP A 332 2.70 -0.42 15.06
CA TRP A 332 1.46 0.03 15.68
C TRP A 332 1.01 1.41 15.20
N SER A 333 1.98 2.33 15.05
CA SER A 333 1.73 3.63 14.40
C SER A 333 1.13 3.43 13.00
N SER A 334 1.71 2.51 12.22
CA SER A 334 1.22 2.15 10.88
C SER A 334 -0.22 1.61 10.90
N VAL A 335 -0.63 0.86 11.93
CA VAL A 335 -2.04 0.47 12.13
C VAL A 335 -2.91 1.70 12.39
N GLY A 336 -2.48 2.60 13.29
CA GLY A 336 -3.21 3.85 13.55
C GLY A 336 -3.40 4.70 12.30
N GLN A 337 -2.35 4.83 11.47
CA GLN A 337 -2.41 5.57 10.20
C GLN A 337 -3.37 4.91 9.18
N ALA A 338 -3.49 3.57 9.19
CA ALA A 338 -4.50 2.89 8.38
C ALA A 338 -5.92 3.31 8.76
N GLY A 339 -6.18 3.55 10.04
CA GLY A 339 -7.47 4.07 10.49
C GLY A 339 -7.80 5.44 9.88
N TYR A 340 -6.82 6.36 9.80
CA TYR A 340 -7.01 7.65 9.12
C TYR A 340 -7.26 7.49 7.62
N LEU A 341 -6.62 6.53 6.94
CA LEU A 341 -6.89 6.23 5.52
C LEU A 341 -8.32 5.73 5.29
N LEU A 342 -8.90 5.01 6.24
CA LEU A 342 -10.27 4.49 6.13
C LEU A 342 -11.35 5.56 6.34
N VAL A 343 -11.05 6.67 7.04
CA VAL A 343 -12.05 7.72 7.35
C VAL A 343 -12.67 8.31 6.09
N PRO A 344 -11.89 8.82 5.10
CA PRO A 344 -12.51 9.40 3.91
C PRO A 344 -13.18 8.35 3.02
N ILE A 345 -12.72 7.08 3.03
CA ILE A 345 -13.42 6.00 2.33
C ILE A 345 -14.81 5.78 2.95
N ALA A 346 -14.91 5.80 4.28
CA ALA A 346 -16.20 5.73 4.95
C ALA A 346 -17.06 6.96 4.67
N ALA A 347 -16.45 8.16 4.63
CA ALA A 347 -17.11 9.42 4.32
C ALA A 347 -17.72 9.44 2.91
N ALA A 348 -17.10 8.75 1.94
CA ALA A 348 -17.61 8.64 0.58
C ALA A 348 -19.01 8.00 0.50
N ALA A 349 -19.43 7.23 1.51
CA ALA A 349 -20.77 6.65 1.60
C ALA A 349 -21.87 7.69 1.88
N TYR A 350 -21.49 8.84 2.42
CA TYR A 350 -22.41 9.89 2.90
C TYR A 350 -22.25 11.20 2.15
N SER A 351 -21.36 11.24 1.16
CA SER A 351 -21.05 12.43 0.37
C SER A 351 -21.68 12.35 -1.00
N ASP A 352 -22.25 13.45 -1.48
CA ASP A 352 -22.70 13.60 -2.86
C ASP A 352 -21.50 13.59 -3.85
N ASP A 353 -20.30 13.93 -3.37
CA ASP A 353 -19.03 13.87 -4.11
C ASP A 353 -18.07 12.88 -3.45
N ALA A 354 -18.21 11.60 -3.80
CA ALA A 354 -17.31 10.55 -3.39
C ALA A 354 -15.86 10.81 -3.86
N GLY A 355 -15.67 11.50 -4.99
CA GLY A 355 -14.35 11.82 -5.57
C GLY A 355 -13.51 12.68 -4.63
N HIS A 356 -14.09 13.70 -4.00
CA HIS A 356 -13.42 14.55 -3.02
C HIS A 356 -12.96 13.75 -1.78
N ALA A 357 -13.83 12.88 -1.26
CA ALA A 357 -13.49 12.03 -0.12
C ALA A 357 -12.33 11.06 -0.47
N ILE A 358 -12.39 10.40 -1.63
CA ILE A 358 -11.34 9.48 -2.08
C ILE A 358 -10.02 10.22 -2.34
N GLY A 359 -10.07 11.43 -2.90
CA GLY A 359 -8.90 12.30 -3.08
C GLY A 359 -8.20 12.61 -1.77
N SER A 360 -8.96 12.79 -0.68
CA SER A 360 -8.41 12.98 0.68
C SER A 360 -7.66 11.73 1.18
N THR A 361 -8.17 10.51 0.88
CA THR A 361 -7.43 9.25 1.16
C THR A 361 -6.12 9.20 0.40
N VAL A 362 -6.13 9.53 -0.89
CA VAL A 362 -4.92 9.51 -1.75
C VAL A 362 -3.90 10.55 -1.29
N ALA A 363 -4.33 11.77 -0.98
CA ALA A 363 -3.47 12.81 -0.45
C ALA A 363 -2.79 12.38 0.87
N TYR A 364 -3.57 11.80 1.78
CA TYR A 364 -3.05 11.26 3.03
C TYR A 364 -2.05 10.13 2.81
N ALA A 365 -2.35 9.21 1.88
CA ALA A 365 -1.49 8.06 1.56
C ALA A 365 -0.13 8.49 1.00
N LEU A 366 -0.09 9.48 0.11
CA LEU A 366 1.14 10.03 -0.47
C LEU A 366 2.03 10.66 0.60
N MET A 367 1.45 11.48 1.48
CA MET A 367 2.17 12.06 2.62
C MET A 367 2.72 10.96 3.53
N TYR A 368 1.86 10.04 3.95
CA TYR A 368 2.22 8.94 4.83
C TYR A 368 3.36 8.09 4.23
N ALA A 369 3.31 7.79 2.95
CA ALA A 369 4.34 6.99 2.26
C ALA A 369 5.73 7.63 2.37
N ALA A 370 5.86 8.90 2.01
CA ALA A 370 7.13 9.63 2.04
C ALA A 370 7.73 9.65 3.45
N VAL A 371 6.91 10.03 4.42
CA VAL A 371 7.35 10.24 5.81
C VAL A 371 7.65 8.93 6.53
N ASN A 372 6.80 7.92 6.34
CA ASN A 372 6.94 6.63 7.00
C ASN A 372 8.14 5.84 6.45
N LEU A 373 8.37 5.86 5.12
CA LEU A 373 9.58 5.27 4.52
C LEU A 373 10.84 5.96 5.01
N GLY A 374 10.81 7.28 5.20
CA GLY A 374 11.91 8.05 5.79
C GLY A 374 12.21 7.62 7.23
N ALA A 375 11.18 7.44 8.06
CA ALA A 375 11.35 6.95 9.42
C ALA A 375 11.96 5.53 9.45
N PHE A 376 11.50 4.62 8.59
CA PHE A 376 12.09 3.28 8.43
C PHE A 376 13.52 3.34 7.88
N ALA A 377 13.85 4.26 6.98
CA ALA A 377 15.20 4.43 6.45
C ALA A 377 16.19 4.84 7.55
N VAL A 378 15.79 5.76 8.44
CA VAL A 378 16.63 6.10 9.61
C VAL A 378 16.67 4.94 10.61
N ALA A 379 15.57 4.20 10.79
CA ALA A 379 15.55 3.00 11.61
C ALA A 379 16.51 1.92 11.07
N ALA A 380 16.62 1.80 9.73
CA ALA A 380 17.60 0.92 9.08
C ALA A 380 19.05 1.37 9.37
N LEU A 381 19.30 2.68 9.39
CA LEU A 381 20.61 3.22 9.73
C LEU A 381 21.01 2.85 11.17
N VAL A 382 20.12 3.08 12.15
CA VAL A 382 20.38 2.76 13.56
C VAL A 382 20.50 1.24 13.77
N GLY A 383 19.69 0.45 13.08
CA GLY A 383 19.73 -1.01 13.12
C GLY A 383 21.06 -1.65 12.67
N ARG A 384 21.92 -0.92 11.93
CA ARG A 384 23.28 -1.38 11.56
C ARG A 384 24.25 -1.38 12.75
N THR A 385 24.04 -0.50 13.71
CA THR A 385 24.86 -0.40 14.93
C THR A 385 24.22 -1.08 16.13
N SER A 386 22.89 -1.14 16.17
CA SER A 386 22.12 -1.81 17.23
C SER A 386 21.23 -2.90 16.65
N THR A 387 21.60 -4.15 16.84
CA THR A 387 20.84 -5.31 16.33
C THR A 387 19.46 -5.47 16.97
N THR A 388 19.25 -4.88 18.15
CA THR A 388 17.97 -4.94 18.88
C THR A 388 17.03 -3.80 18.55
N ASN A 389 17.47 -2.76 17.87
CA ASN A 389 16.70 -1.61 17.39
C ASN A 389 15.63 -1.15 18.41
N ARG A 390 16.10 -0.80 19.62
CA ARG A 390 15.27 -0.30 20.70
C ARG A 390 15.08 1.20 20.56
N ILE A 391 13.99 1.73 21.07
CA ILE A 391 13.80 3.19 21.11
C ILE A 391 14.94 3.87 21.90
N THR A 392 15.43 3.23 22.97
CA THR A 392 16.59 3.74 23.75
C THR A 392 17.88 3.83 22.93
N ASP A 393 18.05 3.03 21.87
CA ASP A 393 19.26 3.05 21.03
C ASP A 393 19.39 4.34 20.20
N TYR A 394 18.29 5.12 20.08
CA TYR A 394 18.26 6.42 19.41
C TYR A 394 18.66 7.58 20.32
N ARG A 395 18.91 7.34 21.62
CA ARG A 395 19.37 8.36 22.56
C ARG A 395 20.68 8.98 22.10
N GLY A 396 20.69 10.31 22.00
CA GLY A 396 21.89 11.05 21.57
C GLY A 396 22.24 10.85 20.09
N LEU A 397 21.29 10.44 19.25
CA LEU A 397 21.53 10.30 17.82
C LEU A 397 22.01 11.62 17.21
N TYR A 398 21.55 12.77 17.74
CA TYR A 398 22.00 14.10 17.28
C TYR A 398 23.52 14.29 17.45
N ALA A 399 24.11 13.82 18.53
CA ALA A 399 25.56 13.93 18.75
C ALA A 399 26.38 13.02 17.80
N ARG A 400 25.81 11.85 17.42
CA ARG A 400 26.46 10.88 16.53
C ARG A 400 26.28 11.19 15.04
N ASN A 401 25.07 11.55 14.65
CA ASN A 401 24.67 11.88 13.29
C ASN A 401 23.54 12.92 13.30
N PRO A 402 23.89 14.24 13.30
CA PRO A 402 22.91 15.32 13.38
C PRO A 402 21.87 15.27 12.27
N ALA A 403 22.29 14.97 11.03
CA ALA A 403 21.39 14.91 9.87
C ALA A 403 20.33 13.81 10.03
N ALA A 404 20.75 12.60 10.43
CA ALA A 404 19.80 11.51 10.66
C ALA A 404 18.84 11.79 11.81
N ALA A 405 19.31 12.44 12.88
CA ALA A 405 18.46 12.83 14.01
C ALA A 405 17.44 13.88 13.63
N LEU A 406 17.85 14.94 12.91
CA LEU A 406 16.93 16.00 12.44
C LEU A 406 15.90 15.45 11.47
N LEU A 407 16.31 14.58 10.55
CA LEU A 407 15.39 13.96 9.58
C LEU A 407 14.40 13.00 10.27
N LEU A 408 14.85 12.18 11.24
CA LEU A 408 13.93 11.35 11.99
C LEU A 408 12.95 12.19 12.81
N ALA A 409 13.42 13.26 13.46
CA ALA A 409 12.55 14.21 14.16
C ALA A 409 11.52 14.82 13.23
N PHE A 410 11.94 15.26 12.03
CA PHE A 410 11.05 15.75 10.99
C PHE A 410 9.98 14.72 10.62
N PHE A 411 10.36 13.47 10.32
CA PHE A 411 9.41 12.41 9.96
C PHE A 411 8.43 12.09 11.10
N LEU A 412 8.91 11.99 12.33
CA LEU A 412 8.04 11.71 13.50
C LEU A 412 7.06 12.86 13.75
N LEU A 413 7.50 14.13 13.60
CA LEU A 413 6.64 15.30 13.74
C LEU A 413 5.61 15.40 12.60
N CYS A 414 6.00 15.06 11.36
CA CYS A 414 5.05 14.95 10.25
C CYS A 414 3.96 13.90 10.55
N LEU A 415 4.34 12.70 11.03
CA LEU A 415 3.38 11.64 11.40
C LEU A 415 2.47 12.09 12.55
N ALA A 416 2.99 12.88 13.48
CA ALA A 416 2.20 13.51 14.54
C ALA A 416 1.22 14.58 14.00
N GLY A 417 1.56 15.24 12.90
CA GLY A 417 0.83 16.40 12.36
C GLY A 417 1.27 17.73 12.98
N LEU A 418 2.56 17.83 13.31
CA LEU A 418 3.17 19.04 13.89
C LEU A 418 4.20 19.68 12.96
N PRO A 419 4.39 21.00 13.02
CA PRO A 419 5.55 21.65 12.41
C PRO A 419 6.87 21.06 12.89
N PRO A 420 7.94 21.04 12.06
CA PRO A 420 8.07 21.73 10.78
C PRO A 420 7.46 20.99 9.58
N GLY A 421 6.92 19.81 9.74
CA GLY A 421 6.32 19.01 8.68
C GLY A 421 4.86 19.40 8.39
N ILE A 422 4.66 20.54 7.71
CA ILE A 422 3.33 21.10 7.43
C ILE A 422 2.45 20.11 6.64
N ILE A 423 3.03 19.30 5.75
CA ILE A 423 2.26 18.35 4.94
C ILE A 423 1.50 17.32 5.83
N GLY A 424 2.08 16.88 6.95
CA GLY A 424 1.41 15.98 7.88
C GLY A 424 0.18 16.60 8.54
N LEU A 425 0.24 17.89 8.82
CA LEU A 425 -0.90 18.64 9.34
C LEU A 425 -2.00 18.79 8.28
N PHE A 426 -1.65 19.26 7.09
CA PHE A 426 -2.64 19.46 6.01
C PHE A 426 -3.31 18.16 5.60
N ALA A 427 -2.55 17.07 5.46
CA ALA A 427 -3.13 15.77 5.13
C ALA A 427 -4.13 15.28 6.21
N LYS A 428 -3.87 15.55 7.50
CA LYS A 428 -4.86 15.26 8.55
C LYS A 428 -6.07 16.19 8.45
N VAL A 429 -5.88 17.47 8.17
CA VAL A 429 -6.97 18.43 8.02
C VAL A 429 -7.92 18.01 6.90
N THR A 430 -7.42 17.55 5.73
CA THR A 430 -8.31 17.05 4.66
C THR A 430 -9.13 15.84 5.08
N VAL A 431 -8.53 14.91 5.85
CA VAL A 431 -9.26 13.75 6.39
C VAL A 431 -10.32 14.19 7.41
N PHE A 432 -10.02 15.20 8.26
CA PHE A 432 -10.99 15.80 9.18
C PHE A 432 -12.14 16.47 8.43
N SER A 433 -11.83 17.27 7.41
CA SER A 433 -12.82 17.94 6.55
C SER A 433 -13.77 16.90 5.95
N ALA A 434 -13.22 15.86 5.30
CA ALA A 434 -14.03 14.80 4.72
C ALA A 434 -14.99 14.12 5.72
N ALA A 435 -14.55 13.91 6.98
CA ALA A 435 -15.41 13.35 8.01
C ALA A 435 -16.53 14.31 8.45
N VAL A 436 -16.22 15.60 8.58
CA VAL A 436 -17.19 16.63 8.99
C VAL A 436 -18.20 16.89 7.89
N ASP A 437 -17.75 17.05 6.66
CA ASP A 437 -18.59 17.31 5.48
C ASP A 437 -19.57 16.16 5.20
N ALA A 438 -19.16 14.92 5.51
CA ALA A 438 -20.01 13.73 5.46
C ALA A 438 -20.95 13.56 6.66
N GLY A 439 -21.00 14.51 7.60
CA GLY A 439 -21.84 14.41 8.82
C GLY A 439 -21.30 13.44 9.87
N LEU A 440 -20.08 12.92 9.73
CA LEU A 440 -19.44 11.98 10.65
C LEU A 440 -18.70 12.72 11.79
N GLY A 441 -19.31 13.74 12.40
CA GLY A 441 -18.69 14.56 13.46
C GLY A 441 -18.18 13.74 14.66
N TRP A 442 -18.86 12.66 15.03
CA TRP A 442 -18.41 11.73 16.07
C TRP A 442 -17.06 11.08 15.74
N LEU A 443 -16.84 10.74 14.46
CA LEU A 443 -15.59 10.15 13.98
C LEU A 443 -14.45 11.19 14.00
N ALA A 444 -14.74 12.45 13.67
CA ALA A 444 -13.81 13.56 13.82
C ALA A 444 -13.37 13.74 15.29
N VAL A 445 -14.27 13.60 16.27
CA VAL A 445 -13.89 13.61 17.69
C VAL A 445 -12.97 12.44 18.05
N VAL A 446 -13.26 11.23 17.57
CA VAL A 446 -12.36 10.06 17.75
C VAL A 446 -11.00 10.33 17.12
N MET A 447 -10.94 10.92 15.92
CA MET A 447 -9.69 11.32 15.26
C MET A 447 -8.90 12.29 16.14
N ALA A 448 -9.53 13.35 16.67
CA ALA A 448 -8.87 14.35 17.50
C ALA A 448 -8.23 13.72 18.75
N VAL A 449 -8.97 12.85 19.46
CA VAL A 449 -8.43 12.11 20.60
C VAL A 449 -7.22 11.27 20.21
N ASN A 450 -7.30 10.57 19.08
CA ASN A 450 -6.22 9.73 18.58
C ASN A 450 -4.99 10.54 18.13
N VAL A 451 -5.16 11.75 17.60
CA VAL A 451 -4.04 12.68 17.33
C VAL A 451 -3.31 13.02 18.62
N VAL A 452 -4.03 13.33 19.70
CA VAL A 452 -3.43 13.66 21.01
C VAL A 452 -2.64 12.47 21.57
N ILE A 453 -3.17 11.25 21.47
CA ILE A 453 -2.46 10.03 21.89
C ILE A 453 -1.18 9.86 21.07
N ALA A 454 -1.26 10.07 19.75
CA ALA A 454 -0.13 9.93 18.84
C ALA A 454 1.00 10.95 19.15
N LEU A 455 0.63 12.19 19.47
CA LEU A 455 1.57 13.25 19.88
C LEU A 455 2.50 12.78 20.98
N TYR A 456 1.98 12.11 21.98
CA TYR A 456 2.75 11.72 23.17
C TYR A 456 3.93 10.82 22.81
N TYR A 457 3.70 9.71 22.12
CA TYR A 457 4.79 8.76 21.82
C TYR A 457 5.76 9.27 20.74
N TYR A 458 5.29 10.06 19.77
CA TYR A 458 6.18 10.68 18.78
C TYR A 458 7.07 11.75 19.40
N LEU A 459 6.54 12.62 20.27
CA LEU A 459 7.32 13.63 20.96
C LEU A 459 8.33 13.01 21.95
N GLN A 460 7.94 11.95 22.66
CA GLN A 460 8.87 11.21 23.52
C GLN A 460 10.06 10.66 22.73
N TRP A 461 9.80 10.03 21.59
CA TRP A 461 10.88 9.50 20.76
C TRP A 461 11.72 10.64 20.18
N THR A 462 11.11 11.69 19.67
CA THR A 462 11.82 12.88 19.18
C THR A 462 12.71 13.50 20.24
N ALA A 463 12.22 13.72 21.45
CA ALA A 463 12.99 14.27 22.53
C ALA A 463 14.22 13.41 22.90
N LEU A 464 14.11 12.08 22.78
CA LEU A 464 15.20 11.16 23.07
C LEU A 464 16.39 11.34 22.11
N LEU A 465 16.18 11.75 20.86
CA LEU A 465 17.22 11.97 19.85
C LEU A 465 18.23 13.03 20.30
N PHE A 466 17.78 14.02 21.07
CA PHE A 466 18.56 15.20 21.50
C PHE A 466 19.12 15.07 22.93
N ARG A 467 18.79 13.99 23.66
CA ARG A 467 19.38 13.73 25.01
C ARG A 467 20.86 13.39 24.89
N ALA A 468 21.62 13.60 25.98
CA ALA A 468 23.02 13.22 26.04
C ALA A 468 23.20 11.73 25.72
N PRO A 469 24.18 11.35 24.86
CA PRO A 469 24.49 9.95 24.58
C PRO A 469 24.98 9.22 25.87
N GLU A 470 24.79 7.91 25.90
CA GLU A 470 25.40 7.03 26.87
C GLU A 470 26.75 6.54 26.32
N GLY A 471 27.89 7.16 26.69
CA GLY A 471 29.22 6.87 26.18
C GLY A 471 29.68 7.83 25.05
N GLU A 472 30.89 7.58 24.54
CA GLU A 472 31.46 8.39 23.47
C GLU A 472 30.72 8.19 22.14
N PRO A 473 30.41 9.27 21.44
CA PRO A 473 29.68 9.18 20.18
C PRO A 473 30.57 8.64 19.04
N GLU A 474 30.37 7.40 18.66
CA GLU A 474 31.04 6.78 17.52
C GLU A 474 30.37 7.19 16.18
N LYS A 475 31.14 7.81 15.31
CA LYS A 475 30.65 8.25 13.98
C LYS A 475 30.80 7.12 12.96
N HIS A 476 29.68 6.62 12.43
CA HIS A 476 29.68 5.60 11.40
C HIS A 476 29.41 6.20 10.00
N ARG A 477 30.10 5.72 9.00
CA ARG A 477 29.82 6.08 7.59
C ARG A 477 28.47 5.50 7.17
N VAL A 478 27.64 6.35 6.59
CA VAL A 478 26.37 5.94 5.99
C VAL A 478 26.60 5.46 4.55
N PRO A 479 26.18 4.26 4.15
CA PRO A 479 26.31 3.79 2.78
C PRO A 479 25.50 4.64 1.80
N ALA A 480 26.04 4.83 0.58
CA ALA A 480 25.40 5.66 -0.44
C ALA A 480 23.93 5.30 -0.76
N PRO A 481 23.53 4.00 -0.94
CA PRO A 481 22.12 3.68 -1.19
C PRO A 481 21.18 4.05 -0.05
N LEU A 482 21.64 3.87 1.20
CA LEU A 482 20.88 4.26 2.38
C LEU A 482 20.77 5.79 2.50
N THR A 483 21.87 6.51 2.22
CA THR A 483 21.85 7.98 2.13
C THR A 483 20.88 8.44 1.07
N ALA A 484 20.89 7.84 -0.13
CA ALA A 484 19.96 8.16 -1.21
C ALA A 484 18.49 7.98 -0.77
N ALA A 485 18.15 6.85 -0.13
CA ALA A 485 16.80 6.60 0.35
C ALA A 485 16.35 7.64 1.41
N ILE A 486 17.21 7.95 2.38
CA ILE A 486 16.93 8.97 3.41
C ILE A 486 16.78 10.36 2.77
N THR A 487 17.66 10.71 1.83
CA THR A 487 17.64 12.03 1.19
C THR A 487 16.43 12.19 0.27
N LEU A 488 16.07 11.15 -0.49
CA LEU A 488 14.88 11.18 -1.36
C LEU A 488 13.58 11.32 -0.56
N THR A 489 13.43 10.56 0.52
CA THR A 489 12.24 10.66 1.39
C THR A 489 12.18 12.01 2.09
N ALA A 490 13.33 12.55 2.52
CA ALA A 490 13.42 13.89 3.12
C ALA A 490 13.09 14.97 2.09
N ALA A 491 13.66 14.89 0.88
CA ALA A 491 13.38 15.84 -0.20
C ALA A 491 11.88 15.85 -0.56
N LEU A 492 11.26 14.67 -0.68
CA LEU A 492 9.82 14.54 -0.89
C LEU A 492 9.02 15.16 0.26
N GLY A 493 9.32 14.81 1.51
CA GLY A 493 8.63 15.35 2.68
C GLY A 493 8.75 16.88 2.80
N ILE A 494 9.94 17.44 2.53
CA ILE A 494 10.18 18.89 2.54
C ILE A 494 9.50 19.57 1.35
N ALA A 495 9.61 19.04 0.15
CA ALA A 495 8.96 19.56 -1.04
C ALA A 495 7.43 19.61 -0.89
N LEU A 496 6.84 18.51 -0.40
CA LEU A 496 5.40 18.44 -0.13
C LEU A 496 4.97 19.35 1.05
N SER A 497 5.87 19.63 2.01
CA SER A 497 5.60 20.63 3.06
C SER A 497 5.68 22.07 2.55
N GLY A 498 6.58 22.35 1.59
CA GLY A 498 6.70 23.67 0.97
C GLY A 498 5.63 23.93 -0.10
N ALA A 499 5.12 22.89 -0.75
CA ALA A 499 4.09 22.97 -1.78
C ALA A 499 2.99 21.90 -1.55
N PRO A 500 2.20 22.02 -0.47
CA PRO A 500 1.20 20.99 -0.12
C PRO A 500 0.12 20.84 -1.20
N GLN A 501 -0.11 21.86 -2.03
CA GLN A 501 -1.05 21.81 -3.15
C GLN A 501 -0.73 20.70 -4.16
N LEU A 502 0.53 20.26 -4.27
CA LEU A 502 0.91 19.16 -5.14
C LEU A 502 0.19 17.86 -4.77
N VAL A 503 -0.16 17.68 -3.52
CA VAL A 503 -0.88 16.50 -3.00
C VAL A 503 -2.35 16.83 -2.73
N LEU A 504 -2.64 18.01 -2.16
CA LEU A 504 -4.00 18.39 -1.78
C LEU A 504 -4.93 18.56 -2.99
N ARG A 505 -4.39 18.91 -4.17
CA ARG A 505 -5.17 18.95 -5.41
C ARG A 505 -5.90 17.64 -5.75
N PHE A 506 -5.45 16.51 -5.23
CA PHE A 506 -6.15 15.23 -5.44
C PHE A 506 -7.47 15.17 -4.65
N ALA A 507 -7.61 15.95 -3.57
CA ALA A 507 -8.89 16.11 -2.90
C ALA A 507 -9.86 17.01 -3.69
N ASP A 508 -9.34 17.91 -4.53
CA ASP A 508 -10.16 18.88 -5.26
C ASP A 508 -10.51 18.42 -6.70
N THR A 509 -9.88 17.35 -7.19
CA THR A 509 -10.09 16.84 -8.56
C THR A 509 -10.68 15.43 -8.54
N GLY A 510 -11.71 15.17 -9.37
CA GLY A 510 -12.23 13.83 -9.58
C GLY A 510 -11.11 12.87 -10.02
N LEU A 511 -11.05 11.70 -9.38
CA LEU A 511 -10.05 10.66 -9.64
C LEU A 511 -10.60 9.54 -10.56
N PHE A 512 -11.94 9.47 -10.70
CA PHE A 512 -12.66 8.53 -11.54
C PHE A 512 -13.49 9.29 -12.58
#